data_5c429c7d9f34d31ce03f317fcb88b866
#
_entry.id   5c429c7d9f34d31ce03f317fcb88b866
#
_cell.length_a   1.000
_cell.length_b   1.000
_cell.length_c   1.000
_cell.angle_alpha   90.00
_cell.angle_beta   90.00
_cell.angle_gamma   90.00
#
_symmetry.space_group_name_H-M   'P 1'
#
loop_
_entity.id
_entity.type
_entity.pdbx_description
1 polymer ?
#
loop_
_entity_poly.entity_id
_entity_poly.type
_entity_poly.pdbx_seq_one_letter_code
_entity_poly.pdbx_strand_id
1 'polypeptide(L)'
;FSLSAHLTKRRAMTLVYLKGQNEITDMLSIFGAQSARFAMEDAYIRKELRNNANRAVNCDSANVQRAVTAASRQAQAIERVLAAHGRESLPPLLGEMAELRLAHPEMSLEELGRLCDPPVGKSGVNHRLRRLEAMAKELEEG
;
A
#
# COMPACT_ATOMS: atom_id res chain seq x y z
N PHE A 1 -25.72 -6.00 31.89
CA PHE A 1 -24.93 -4.96 31.20
C PHE A 1 -23.77 -4.53 32.09
N SER A 2 -22.55 -4.50 31.55
CA SER A 2 -21.37 -3.97 32.22
C SER A 2 -21.01 -2.65 31.56
N LEU A 3 -21.23 -1.54 32.28
CA LEU A 3 -20.99 -0.19 31.77
C LEU A 3 -19.71 0.36 32.41
N SER A 4 -18.70 0.64 31.59
CA SER A 4 -17.44 1.27 32.01
C SER A 4 -17.57 2.78 31.97
N ALA A 5 -18.07 3.39 33.05
CA ALA A 5 -18.25 4.81 33.16
C ALA A 5 -16.95 5.52 33.53
N HIS A 6 -16.69 6.63 32.88
CA HIS A 6 -15.53 7.51 33.15
C HIS A 6 -16.01 8.75 33.93
N LEU A 7 -15.14 9.19 34.83
CA LEU A 7 -15.36 10.39 35.64
C LEU A 7 -14.39 11.49 35.25
N THR A 8 -14.90 12.69 35.08
CA THR A 8 -14.06 13.89 34.91
C THR A 8 -14.63 15.10 35.64
N LYS A 9 -13.77 15.99 36.09
CA LYS A 9 -14.19 17.28 36.66
C LYS A 9 -14.11 18.36 35.60
N ARG A 10 -15.21 19.09 35.45
CA ARG A 10 -15.25 20.25 34.55
C ARG A 10 -15.84 21.43 35.29
N ARG A 11 -14.99 22.42 35.61
CA ARG A 11 -15.33 23.54 36.51
C ARG A 11 -15.78 23.02 37.90
N ALA A 12 -16.96 23.38 38.38
CA ALA A 12 -17.49 22.96 39.67
C ALA A 12 -18.33 21.65 39.60
N MET A 13 -18.43 21.01 38.43
CA MET A 13 -19.27 19.81 38.23
C MET A 13 -18.42 18.56 37.98
N THR A 14 -18.87 17.45 38.51
CA THR A 14 -18.38 16.12 38.18
C THR A 14 -19.21 15.55 37.02
N LEU A 15 -18.57 15.20 35.95
CA LEU A 15 -19.19 14.60 34.77
C LEU A 15 -18.94 13.10 34.76
N VAL A 16 -19.98 12.32 34.55
CA VAL A 16 -19.91 10.89 34.26
C VAL A 16 -20.23 10.70 32.79
N TYR A 17 -19.40 9.96 32.07
CA TYR A 17 -19.61 9.74 30.65
C TYR A 17 -19.19 8.33 30.20
N LEU A 18 -19.78 7.86 29.09
CA LEU A 18 -19.45 6.62 28.42
C LEU A 18 -18.69 6.94 27.12
N LYS A 19 -17.68 6.14 26.79
CA LYS A 19 -16.90 6.29 25.55
C LYS A 19 -17.14 5.20 24.54
N GLY A 20 -17.36 3.99 25.03
CA GLY A 20 -17.50 2.82 24.18
C GLY A 20 -18.86 2.81 23.48
N GLN A 21 -18.86 2.41 22.20
CA GLN A 21 -20.10 2.29 21.44
C GLN A 21 -21.07 1.31 22.08
N ASN A 22 -20.58 0.13 22.47
CA ASN A 22 -21.42 -0.90 23.12
C ASN A 22 -22.05 -0.39 24.42
N GLU A 23 -21.26 0.30 25.23
CA GLU A 23 -21.72 0.89 26.48
C GLU A 23 -22.79 1.97 26.26
N ILE A 24 -22.64 2.81 25.26
CA ILE A 24 -23.63 3.82 24.88
C ILE A 24 -24.91 3.15 24.35
N THR A 25 -24.75 2.15 23.48
CA THR A 25 -25.85 1.37 22.93
C THR A 25 -26.66 0.63 24.04
N ASP A 26 -25.94 0.05 25.00
CA ASP A 26 -26.53 -0.61 26.16
C ASP A 26 -27.27 0.39 27.04
N MET A 27 -26.68 1.57 27.29
CA MET A 27 -27.33 2.63 28.05
C MET A 27 -28.61 3.11 27.36
N LEU A 28 -28.59 3.32 26.05
CA LEU A 28 -29.80 3.68 25.29
C LEU A 28 -30.88 2.61 25.36
N SER A 29 -30.48 1.33 25.39
CA SER A 29 -31.42 0.21 25.61
C SER A 29 -32.04 0.24 26.99
N ILE A 30 -31.25 0.51 28.03
CA ILE A 30 -31.74 0.63 29.43
C ILE A 30 -32.74 1.77 29.56
N PHE A 31 -32.50 2.89 28.86
CA PHE A 31 -33.44 4.02 28.86
C PHE A 31 -34.68 3.81 27.97
N GLY A 32 -34.76 2.70 27.25
CA GLY A 32 -35.86 2.45 26.31
C GLY A 32 -35.79 3.31 25.04
N ALA A 33 -34.66 3.98 24.79
CA ALA A 33 -34.46 4.88 23.66
C ALA A 33 -34.09 4.10 22.37
N GLN A 34 -34.97 3.20 21.94
CA GLN A 34 -34.68 2.28 20.81
C GLN A 34 -34.40 2.99 19.48
N SER A 35 -35.16 4.06 19.18
CA SER A 35 -34.93 4.83 17.96
C SER A 35 -33.55 5.49 17.93
N ALA A 36 -33.09 6.04 19.07
CA ALA A 36 -31.74 6.62 19.18
C ALA A 36 -30.66 5.55 19.09
N ARG A 37 -30.90 4.38 19.66
CA ARG A 37 -30.01 3.23 19.55
C ARG A 37 -29.82 2.82 18.08
N PHE A 38 -30.90 2.59 17.34
CA PHE A 38 -30.82 2.21 15.92
C PHE A 38 -30.15 3.29 15.06
N ALA A 39 -30.45 4.56 15.30
CA ALA A 39 -29.81 5.66 14.59
C ALA A 39 -28.31 5.71 14.85
N MET A 40 -27.87 5.41 16.06
CA MET A 40 -26.45 5.36 16.41
C MET A 40 -25.75 4.15 15.79
N GLU A 41 -26.36 2.97 15.80
CA GLU A 41 -25.84 1.76 15.17
C GLU A 41 -25.67 1.97 13.65
N ASP A 42 -26.68 2.55 12.98
CA ASP A 42 -26.64 2.86 11.55
C ASP A 42 -25.54 3.88 11.20
N ALA A 43 -25.40 4.94 12.00
CA ALA A 43 -24.34 5.93 11.83
C ALA A 43 -22.93 5.31 11.99
N TYR A 44 -22.78 4.36 12.91
CA TYR A 44 -21.53 3.64 13.13
C TYR A 44 -21.19 2.75 11.93
N ILE A 45 -22.13 1.93 11.46
CA ILE A 45 -21.95 1.06 10.29
C ILE A 45 -21.51 1.89 9.08
N ARG A 46 -22.20 3.01 8.82
CA ARG A 46 -21.82 3.93 7.72
C ARG A 46 -20.42 4.50 7.87
N LYS A 47 -20.00 4.83 9.08
CA LYS A 47 -18.66 5.31 9.39
C LYS A 47 -17.60 4.23 9.13
N GLU A 48 -17.85 2.99 9.57
CA GLU A 48 -16.95 1.86 9.32
C GLU A 48 -16.80 1.55 7.83
N LEU A 49 -17.92 1.48 7.11
CA LEU A 49 -17.90 1.25 5.66
C LEU A 49 -17.07 2.33 4.94
N ARG A 50 -17.27 3.61 5.30
CA ARG A 50 -16.49 4.72 4.73
C ARG A 50 -15.01 4.61 5.07
N ASN A 51 -14.68 4.30 6.32
CA ASN A 51 -13.29 4.14 6.74
C ASN A 51 -12.60 2.98 6.02
N ASN A 52 -13.29 1.86 5.84
CA ASN A 52 -12.76 0.70 5.11
C ASN A 52 -12.57 1.01 3.63
N ALA A 53 -13.52 1.69 2.99
CA ALA A 53 -13.39 2.14 1.61
C ALA A 53 -12.19 3.10 1.44
N ASN A 54 -12.04 4.09 2.33
CA ASN A 54 -10.93 5.03 2.30
C ASN A 54 -9.57 4.32 2.50
N ARG A 55 -9.49 3.34 3.40
CA ARG A 55 -8.27 2.55 3.60
C ARG A 55 -7.92 1.74 2.36
N ALA A 56 -8.89 1.12 1.71
CA ALA A 56 -8.67 0.38 0.46
C ALA A 56 -8.13 1.29 -0.64
N VAL A 57 -8.76 2.43 -0.89
CA VAL A 57 -8.33 3.43 -1.88
C VAL A 57 -6.92 3.94 -1.58
N ASN A 58 -6.63 4.27 -0.30
CA ASN A 58 -5.31 4.75 0.09
C ASN A 58 -4.22 3.68 -0.08
N CYS A 59 -4.55 2.42 0.21
CA CYS A 59 -3.65 1.29 0.01
C CYS A 59 -3.33 1.08 -1.47
N ASP A 60 -4.33 1.08 -2.33
CA ASP A 60 -4.18 0.92 -3.78
C ASP A 60 -3.36 2.07 -4.39
N SER A 61 -3.67 3.31 -4.00
CA SER A 61 -2.92 4.49 -4.43
C SER A 61 -1.46 4.43 -4.02
N ALA A 62 -1.17 4.02 -2.78
CA ALA A 62 0.19 3.86 -2.30
C ALA A 62 0.96 2.75 -3.04
N ASN A 63 0.28 1.65 -3.39
CA ASN A 63 0.87 0.56 -4.16
C ASN A 63 1.22 0.99 -5.58
N VAL A 64 0.31 1.68 -6.26
CA VAL A 64 0.55 2.26 -7.59
C VAL A 64 1.74 3.23 -7.55
N GLN A 65 1.77 4.13 -6.57
CA GLN A 65 2.86 5.09 -6.43
C GLN A 65 4.22 4.40 -6.21
N ARG A 66 4.28 3.36 -5.39
CA ARG A 66 5.51 2.58 -5.18
C ARG A 66 5.96 1.88 -6.46
N ALA A 67 5.02 1.32 -7.22
CA ALA A 67 5.32 0.65 -8.50
C ALA A 67 5.89 1.63 -9.53
N VAL A 68 5.28 2.81 -9.68
CA VAL A 68 5.76 3.87 -10.59
C VAL A 68 7.15 4.35 -10.19
N THR A 69 7.38 4.61 -8.90
CA THR A 69 8.67 5.04 -8.38
C THR A 69 9.75 3.97 -8.62
N ALA A 70 9.42 2.70 -8.38
CA ALA A 70 10.35 1.59 -8.63
C ALA A 70 10.68 1.45 -10.11
N ALA A 71 9.70 1.54 -11.00
CA ALA A 71 9.89 1.47 -12.44
C ALA A 71 10.80 2.60 -12.96
N SER A 72 10.57 3.83 -12.49
CA SER A 72 11.41 4.98 -12.85
C SER A 72 12.87 4.79 -12.39
N ARG A 73 13.08 4.36 -11.14
CA ARG A 73 14.42 4.07 -10.64
C ARG A 73 15.12 2.96 -11.43
N GLN A 74 14.40 1.90 -11.78
CA GLN A 74 14.91 0.81 -12.59
C GLN A 74 15.30 1.27 -13.98
N ALA A 75 14.46 2.08 -14.64
CA ALA A 75 14.77 2.63 -15.97
C ALA A 75 16.04 3.48 -15.94
N GLN A 76 16.18 4.39 -14.99
CA GLN A 76 17.39 5.20 -14.84
C GLN A 76 18.66 4.36 -14.59
N ALA A 77 18.56 3.31 -13.78
CA ALA A 77 19.67 2.39 -13.54
C ALA A 77 20.06 1.65 -14.83
N ILE A 78 19.08 1.14 -15.57
CA ILE A 78 19.30 0.44 -16.84
C ILE A 78 19.94 1.36 -17.87
N GLU A 79 19.47 2.59 -18.05
CA GLU A 79 20.04 3.56 -18.96
C GLU A 79 21.53 3.83 -18.65
N ARG A 80 21.88 3.97 -17.37
CA ARG A 80 23.29 4.14 -16.95
C ARG A 80 24.14 2.92 -17.26
N VAL A 81 23.65 1.72 -16.99
CA VAL A 81 24.38 0.48 -17.30
C VAL A 81 24.58 0.33 -18.80
N LEU A 82 23.56 0.59 -19.61
CA LEU A 82 23.63 0.52 -21.05
C LEU A 82 24.60 1.58 -21.65
N ALA A 83 24.60 2.78 -21.10
CA ALA A 83 25.52 3.85 -21.51
C ALA A 83 26.99 3.51 -21.19
N ALA A 84 27.25 2.86 -20.06
CA ALA A 84 28.61 2.52 -19.63
C ALA A 84 29.15 1.25 -20.29
N HIS A 85 28.36 0.22 -20.43
CA HIS A 85 28.81 -1.11 -20.88
C HIS A 85 28.31 -1.51 -22.26
N GLY A 86 27.25 -0.90 -22.76
CA GLY A 86 26.55 -1.34 -23.97
C GLY A 86 25.69 -2.58 -23.75
N ARG A 87 24.73 -2.80 -24.64
CA ARG A 87 23.79 -3.94 -24.57
C ARG A 87 24.52 -5.29 -24.74
N GLU A 88 25.51 -5.34 -25.57
CA GLU A 88 26.21 -6.58 -25.98
C GLU A 88 27.12 -7.15 -24.87
N SER A 89 27.54 -6.31 -23.93
CA SER A 89 28.35 -6.75 -22.78
C SER A 89 27.55 -7.30 -21.65
N LEU A 90 26.23 -7.14 -21.69
CA LEU A 90 25.33 -7.68 -20.66
C LEU A 90 25.03 -9.17 -20.91
N PRO A 91 24.95 -9.98 -19.84
CA PRO A 91 24.41 -11.34 -19.96
C PRO A 91 23.05 -11.31 -20.68
N PRO A 92 22.76 -12.28 -21.58
CA PRO A 92 21.54 -12.24 -22.40
C PRO A 92 20.25 -12.01 -21.63
N LEU A 93 20.09 -12.68 -20.48
CA LEU A 93 18.90 -12.55 -19.62
C LEU A 93 18.77 -11.16 -18.97
N LEU A 94 19.87 -10.50 -18.67
CA LEU A 94 19.83 -9.12 -18.11
C LEU A 94 19.56 -8.10 -19.21
N GLY A 95 20.14 -8.32 -20.40
CA GLY A 95 19.88 -7.47 -21.52
C GLY A 95 18.44 -7.53 -22.01
N GLU A 96 17.85 -8.72 -22.10
CA GLU A 96 16.41 -8.90 -22.36
C GLU A 96 15.55 -8.12 -21.36
N MET A 97 15.84 -8.28 -20.07
CA MET A 97 15.08 -7.60 -19.01
C MET A 97 15.25 -6.07 -19.09
N ALA A 98 16.44 -5.58 -19.41
CA ALA A 98 16.69 -4.16 -19.59
C ALA A 98 15.83 -3.59 -20.73
N GLU A 99 15.80 -4.25 -21.89
CA GLU A 99 14.99 -3.85 -23.04
C GLU A 99 13.49 -3.88 -22.73
N LEU A 100 13.01 -4.96 -22.10
CA LEU A 100 11.60 -5.09 -21.74
C LEU A 100 11.14 -4.01 -20.75
N ARG A 101 11.96 -3.70 -19.73
CA ARG A 101 11.59 -2.66 -18.74
C ARG A 101 11.58 -1.28 -19.36
N LEU A 102 12.52 -0.95 -20.25
CA LEU A 102 12.54 0.34 -20.94
C LEU A 102 11.39 0.50 -21.95
N ALA A 103 11.04 -0.59 -22.65
CA ALA A 103 9.92 -0.58 -23.59
C ALA A 103 8.55 -0.52 -22.90
N HIS A 104 8.45 -1.06 -21.69
CA HIS A 104 7.19 -1.22 -20.94
C HIS A 104 7.32 -0.71 -19.49
N PRO A 105 7.52 0.60 -19.28
CA PRO A 105 7.69 1.16 -17.92
C PRO A 105 6.47 1.02 -17.03
N GLU A 106 5.28 0.92 -17.61
CA GLU A 106 3.99 0.78 -16.92
C GLU A 106 3.66 -0.65 -16.46
N MET A 107 4.31 -1.65 -17.06
CA MET A 107 4.00 -3.06 -16.78
C MET A 107 4.47 -3.49 -15.39
N SER A 108 3.65 -4.32 -14.76
CA SER A 108 4.00 -5.02 -13.52
C SER A 108 5.13 -6.04 -13.75
N LEU A 109 5.77 -6.46 -12.67
CA LEU A 109 6.83 -7.47 -12.76
C LEU A 109 6.31 -8.81 -13.31
N GLU A 110 5.05 -9.14 -13.05
CA GLU A 110 4.42 -10.36 -13.55
C GLU A 110 4.18 -10.29 -15.06
N GLU A 111 3.69 -9.17 -15.55
CA GLU A 111 3.48 -8.95 -16.99
C GLU A 111 4.80 -8.96 -17.75
N LEU A 112 5.85 -8.32 -17.25
CA LEU A 112 7.19 -8.39 -17.83
C LEU A 112 7.73 -9.82 -17.87
N GLY A 113 7.50 -10.61 -16.82
CA GLY A 113 7.91 -12.00 -16.76
C GLY A 113 7.26 -12.87 -17.82
N ARG A 114 6.04 -12.57 -18.22
CA ARG A 114 5.33 -13.26 -19.31
C ARG A 114 5.91 -12.95 -20.69
N LEU A 115 6.56 -11.80 -20.85
CA LEU A 115 7.21 -11.39 -22.12
C LEU A 115 8.62 -11.94 -22.28
N CYS A 116 9.23 -12.45 -21.20
CA CYS A 116 10.56 -13.08 -21.28
C CYS A 116 10.51 -14.41 -22.07
N ASP A 117 11.62 -14.78 -22.70
CA ASP A 117 11.78 -16.05 -23.35
C ASP A 117 12.98 -16.84 -22.76
N PRO A 118 12.74 -17.95 -22.04
CA PRO A 118 11.43 -18.47 -21.61
C PRO A 118 10.77 -17.57 -20.54
N PRO A 119 9.41 -17.63 -20.39
CA PRO A 119 8.71 -16.85 -19.39
C PRO A 119 9.19 -17.13 -17.96
N VAL A 120 9.26 -16.09 -17.13
CA VAL A 120 9.71 -16.18 -15.75
C VAL A 120 8.70 -15.57 -14.79
N GLY A 121 8.70 -16.01 -13.54
CA GLY A 121 7.83 -15.45 -12.51
C GLY A 121 8.32 -14.09 -11.99
N LYS A 122 7.46 -13.43 -11.22
CA LYS A 122 7.72 -12.14 -10.57
C LYS A 122 9.08 -12.09 -9.84
N SER A 123 9.42 -13.19 -9.13
CA SER A 123 10.70 -13.28 -8.40
C SER A 123 11.91 -13.27 -9.33
N GLY A 124 11.84 -13.96 -10.49
CA GLY A 124 12.90 -13.96 -11.48
C GLY A 124 13.10 -12.58 -12.11
N VAL A 125 12.01 -11.90 -12.46
CA VAL A 125 12.06 -10.52 -12.96
C VAL A 125 12.70 -9.59 -11.91
N ASN A 126 12.24 -9.65 -10.68
CA ASN A 126 12.77 -8.83 -9.59
C ASN A 126 14.28 -9.06 -9.37
N HIS A 127 14.72 -10.33 -9.42
CA HIS A 127 16.14 -10.66 -9.31
C HIS A 127 16.96 -10.03 -10.44
N ARG A 128 16.53 -10.12 -11.70
CA ARG A 128 17.20 -9.53 -12.85
C ARG A 128 17.28 -8.00 -12.76
N LEU A 129 16.18 -7.34 -12.38
CA LEU A 129 16.14 -5.88 -12.20
C LEU A 129 17.04 -5.41 -11.05
N ARG A 130 17.05 -6.12 -9.92
CA ARG A 130 17.98 -5.81 -8.81
C ARG A 130 19.44 -5.98 -9.21
N ARG A 131 19.76 -6.94 -10.07
CA ARG A 131 21.13 -7.11 -10.58
C ARG A 131 21.55 -5.92 -11.45
N LEU A 132 20.64 -5.42 -12.30
CA LEU A 132 20.89 -4.22 -13.11
C LEU A 132 21.05 -2.96 -12.24
N GLU A 133 20.22 -2.81 -11.19
CA GLU A 133 20.35 -1.72 -10.21
C GLU A 133 21.70 -1.80 -9.46
N ALA A 134 22.15 -3.00 -9.08
CA ALA A 134 23.44 -3.19 -8.44
C ALA A 134 24.61 -2.80 -9.35
N MET A 135 24.56 -3.20 -10.62
CA MET A 135 25.57 -2.79 -11.61
C MET A 135 25.62 -1.27 -11.79
N ALA A 136 24.46 -0.61 -11.82
CA ALA A 136 24.40 0.85 -11.90
C ALA A 136 25.03 1.53 -10.68
N LYS A 137 24.82 0.95 -9.48
CA LYS A 137 25.42 1.45 -8.24
C LYS A 137 26.94 1.27 -8.22
N GLU A 138 27.45 0.13 -8.68
CA GLU A 138 28.90 -0.12 -8.81
C GLU A 138 29.59 0.93 -9.71
N LEU A 139 28.88 1.43 -10.74
CA LEU A 139 29.39 2.51 -11.62
C LEU A 139 29.45 3.88 -10.91
N GLU A 140 28.63 4.13 -9.91
CA GLU A 140 28.65 5.38 -9.13
C GLU A 140 29.77 5.40 -8.07
N GLU A 141 30.15 4.21 -7.58
CA GLU A 141 31.15 4.05 -6.51
C GLU A 141 32.59 3.90 -7.04
N GLY A 142 32.74 3.66 -8.32
CA GLY A 142 34.03 3.50 -9.00
C GLY A 142 34.46 4.74 -9.73
#